data_cd3be758e1642c16a448dc767cabba6b
#
_entry.id   cd3be758e1642c16a448dc767cabba6b
#
_cell.length_a   1.000
_cell.length_b   1.000
_cell.length_c   1.000
_cell.angle_alpha   90.00
_cell.angle_beta   90.00
_cell.angle_gamma   90.00
#
_symmetry.space_group_name_H-M   'P 1'
#
loop_
_entity.id
_entity.type
_entity.pdbx_description
1 polymer ?
#
loop_
_entity_poly.entity_id
_entity_poly.type
_entity_poly.pdbx_seq_one_letter_code
_entity_poly.pdbx_strand_id
1 'polypeptide(L)'
;MFFELFMDGIRKYYLDDLYLVILFLGMMCLFHCTLVRKYSYKKTLLGYLGLTLCLYISFRILFAAQYTVFYTYQAFFQKHQLLYDIFYNFGIWMFFVQVVYLVIGAKLLYEVTIWNAMFSGVFYYLYVSLFADYAMPLILVAVCPRVGSSGYYYLFEIGGGILYPIVGIILAFVLFIIYKKYICRYIITIFSLPPNQMKHMSAIPITSCITYNIFYLLMSYVKVYPNTPDGILYFIVIFGTNIIVYTIMYIAMFFGIFSTIQTTKVKAELEIAAQIQKENLPDEDMTFECNKKVEIYGYMKTAFEVGGDFYDYFMIDENHVALLIADVCGKGISSSLFMMKAKTLIKNCSYYSKDPGEILMAVNHQLENDKYKMFLTVFLGVLDLTDGMLSFTSAGHNYPLYKQAGGSYELFVIKNDFILAGERKIKYHTNRKKLEKGDELFLYTDGITEAKDSKGVLFGEKKLKDILNREGIQEFPMSKKIDVIQKEINEYTRNQQYDDITMLMLKVKESLA
;
A
#
# COMPACT_ATOMS: atom_id res chain seq x y z
N MET A 1 34.54 13.59 47.88
CA MET A 1 33.19 12.99 48.09
C MET A 1 32.44 12.77 46.76
N PHE A 2 31.97 13.81 46.04
CA PHE A 2 31.21 13.60 44.77
C PHE A 2 31.96 12.80 43.71
N PHE A 3 33.24 13.16 43.46
CA PHE A 3 34.11 12.46 42.51
C PHE A 3 34.46 11.03 42.96
N GLU A 4 34.65 10.80 44.22
CA GLU A 4 34.92 9.46 44.77
C GLU A 4 33.71 8.57 44.65
N LEU A 5 32.49 9.05 44.98
CA LEU A 5 31.24 8.33 44.78
C LEU A 5 31.01 7.99 43.30
N PHE A 6 31.35 8.90 42.39
CA PHE A 6 31.26 8.67 40.96
C PHE A 6 32.20 7.55 40.51
N MET A 7 33.47 7.58 40.98
CA MET A 7 34.46 6.55 40.68
C MET A 7 34.09 5.18 41.30
N ASP A 8 33.46 5.16 42.48
CA ASP A 8 32.96 3.95 43.08
C ASP A 8 31.78 3.36 42.29
N GLY A 9 30.90 4.20 41.81
CA GLY A 9 29.83 3.81 40.88
C GLY A 9 30.36 3.17 39.60
N ILE A 10 31.46 3.71 39.03
CA ILE A 10 32.12 3.10 37.87
C ILE A 10 32.67 1.70 38.15
N ARG A 11 33.13 1.43 39.36
CA ARG A 11 33.77 0.14 39.75
C ARG A 11 32.80 -0.96 40.15
N LYS A 12 31.55 -0.62 40.51
CA LYS A 12 30.52 -1.56 40.92
C LYS A 12 29.83 -2.27 39.75
N TYR A 13 29.40 -3.50 39.93
CA TYR A 13 28.50 -4.26 39.04
C TYR A 13 28.99 -4.55 37.60
N TYR A 14 30.29 -4.81 37.40
CA TYR A 14 30.85 -5.10 36.08
C TYR A 14 30.37 -6.44 35.45
N LEU A 15 29.85 -7.39 36.22
CA LEU A 15 29.32 -8.65 35.69
C LEU A 15 27.95 -8.46 35.01
N ASP A 16 27.12 -7.58 35.54
CA ASP A 16 25.82 -7.23 34.92
C ASP A 16 26.00 -6.56 33.57
N ASP A 17 27.10 -5.78 33.45
CA ASP A 17 27.44 -5.11 32.20
C ASP A 17 27.85 -6.09 31.10
N LEU A 18 28.53 -7.18 31.44
CA LEU A 18 28.92 -8.21 30.47
C LEU A 18 27.68 -8.88 29.84
N TYR A 19 26.66 -9.13 30.63
CA TYR A 19 25.38 -9.65 30.14
C TYR A 19 24.71 -8.70 29.16
N LEU A 20 24.64 -7.40 29.48
CA LEU A 20 24.08 -6.39 28.61
C LEU A 20 24.85 -6.25 27.28
N VAL A 21 26.16 -6.33 27.33
CA VAL A 21 27.01 -6.33 26.12
C VAL A 21 26.68 -7.54 25.23
N ILE A 22 26.52 -8.73 25.82
CA ILE A 22 26.17 -9.95 25.08
C ILE A 22 24.79 -9.81 24.43
N LEU A 23 23.79 -9.31 25.16
CA LEU A 23 22.45 -9.09 24.62
C LEU A 23 22.48 -8.08 23.46
N PHE A 24 23.20 -6.97 23.61
CA PHE A 24 23.31 -5.96 22.56
C PHE A 24 23.99 -6.52 21.30
N LEU A 25 25.05 -7.28 21.44
CA LEU A 25 25.70 -7.97 20.32
C LEU A 25 24.74 -8.97 19.64
N GLY A 26 23.96 -9.70 20.43
CA GLY A 26 22.91 -10.57 19.91
C GLY A 26 21.88 -9.80 19.06
N MET A 27 21.40 -8.65 19.54
CA MET A 27 20.47 -7.79 18.80
C MET A 27 21.10 -7.28 17.49
N MET A 28 22.37 -6.87 17.52
CA MET A 28 23.10 -6.44 16.31
C MET A 28 23.27 -7.57 15.28
N CYS A 29 23.40 -8.83 15.74
CA CYS A 29 23.40 -9.99 14.84
C CYS A 29 22.06 -10.17 14.11
N LEU A 30 20.93 -9.83 14.73
CA LEU A 30 19.62 -9.88 14.08
C LEU A 30 19.52 -8.87 12.92
N PHE A 31 20.12 -7.68 13.04
CA PHE A 31 20.23 -6.74 11.93
C PHE A 31 20.96 -7.34 10.73
N HIS A 32 22.00 -8.13 10.99
CA HIS A 32 22.77 -8.75 9.91
C HIS A 32 21.97 -9.75 9.07
N CYS A 33 20.95 -10.35 9.66
CA CYS A 33 20.06 -11.28 8.96
C CYS A 33 19.00 -10.61 8.09
N THR A 34 18.66 -9.35 8.38
CA THR A 34 17.48 -8.69 7.81
C THR A 34 17.77 -7.44 7.00
N LEU A 35 18.89 -6.78 7.25
CA LEU A 35 19.20 -5.48 6.64
C LEU A 35 20.35 -5.56 5.65
N VAL A 36 20.26 -4.76 4.58
CA VAL A 36 21.33 -4.64 3.59
C VAL A 36 22.45 -3.76 4.14
N ARG A 37 23.68 -4.27 4.15
CA ARG A 37 24.84 -3.59 4.70
C ARG A 37 25.36 -2.48 3.79
N LYS A 38 25.72 -1.35 4.37
CA LYS A 38 26.44 -0.27 3.66
C LYS A 38 27.92 -0.58 3.40
N TYR A 39 28.52 -1.41 4.24
CA TYR A 39 29.97 -1.63 4.29
C TYR A 39 30.32 -3.11 4.18
N SER A 40 31.60 -3.40 3.93
CA SER A 40 32.12 -4.76 3.95
C SER A 40 31.92 -5.40 5.34
N TYR A 41 31.92 -6.74 5.38
CA TYR A 41 31.72 -7.51 6.62
C TYR A 41 32.66 -7.06 7.76
N LYS A 42 33.95 -6.88 7.45
CA LYS A 42 34.96 -6.44 8.44
C LYS A 42 34.64 -5.05 9.00
N LYS A 43 34.25 -4.08 8.16
CA LYS A 43 33.88 -2.73 8.60
C LYS A 43 32.58 -2.73 9.41
N THR A 44 31.61 -3.54 9.05
CA THR A 44 30.35 -3.68 9.81
C THR A 44 30.63 -4.29 11.20
N LEU A 45 31.48 -5.32 11.27
CA LEU A 45 31.88 -5.92 12.54
C LEU A 45 32.64 -4.95 13.45
N LEU A 46 33.56 -4.15 12.89
CA LEU A 46 34.25 -3.09 13.63
C LEU A 46 33.26 -2.03 14.13
N GLY A 47 32.24 -1.68 13.31
CA GLY A 47 31.15 -0.81 13.71
C GLY A 47 30.36 -1.37 14.90
N TYR A 48 30.08 -2.67 14.93
CA TYR A 48 29.43 -3.33 16.07
C TYR A 48 30.28 -3.22 17.34
N LEU A 49 31.55 -3.54 17.25
CA LEU A 49 32.46 -3.45 18.40
C LEU A 49 32.55 -2.00 18.92
N GLY A 50 32.66 -1.03 18.01
CA GLY A 50 32.66 0.39 18.37
C GLY A 50 31.38 0.85 19.07
N LEU A 51 30.21 0.49 18.51
CA LEU A 51 28.92 0.82 19.12
C LEU A 51 28.73 0.14 20.48
N THR A 52 29.14 -1.13 20.62
CA THR A 52 29.08 -1.86 21.87
C THR A 52 29.97 -1.24 22.94
N LEU A 53 31.18 -0.80 22.56
CA LEU A 53 32.09 -0.09 23.47
C LEU A 53 31.50 1.25 23.90
N CYS A 54 30.93 2.03 22.95
CA CYS A 54 30.26 3.30 23.27
C CYS A 54 29.05 3.08 24.19
N LEU A 55 28.25 2.05 23.94
CA LEU A 55 27.13 1.67 24.79
C LEU A 55 27.61 1.32 26.21
N TYR A 56 28.63 0.49 26.34
CA TYR A 56 29.22 0.12 27.61
C TYR A 56 29.70 1.35 28.40
N ILE A 57 30.45 2.25 27.77
CA ILE A 57 30.93 3.48 28.39
C ILE A 57 29.75 4.35 28.83
N SER A 58 28.73 4.50 27.97
CA SER A 58 27.52 5.27 28.31
C SER A 58 26.80 4.72 29.51
N PHE A 59 26.68 3.39 29.63
CA PHE A 59 26.11 2.76 30.82
C PHE A 59 26.90 3.03 32.07
N ARG A 60 28.21 2.92 32.01
CA ARG A 60 29.08 3.21 33.17
C ARG A 60 28.93 4.63 33.66
N ILE A 61 28.91 5.59 32.74
CA ILE A 61 28.72 7.01 33.07
C ILE A 61 27.32 7.23 33.66
N LEU A 62 26.27 6.67 33.04
CA LEU A 62 24.90 6.83 33.51
C LEU A 62 24.70 6.24 34.90
N PHE A 63 25.24 5.01 35.11
CA PHE A 63 25.17 4.34 36.39
C PHE A 63 25.93 5.12 37.49
N ALA A 64 27.13 5.59 37.19
CA ALA A 64 27.92 6.36 38.13
C ALA A 64 27.24 7.68 38.49
N ALA A 65 26.64 8.37 37.50
CA ALA A 65 25.88 9.58 37.73
C ALA A 65 24.65 9.32 38.62
N GLN A 66 23.90 8.28 38.34
CA GLN A 66 22.74 7.88 39.10
C GLN A 66 23.11 7.50 40.56
N TYR A 67 24.16 6.70 40.74
CA TYR A 67 24.69 6.34 42.05
C TYR A 67 25.09 7.57 42.85
N THR A 68 25.81 8.50 42.24
CA THR A 68 26.29 9.74 42.86
C THR A 68 25.13 10.63 43.29
N VAL A 69 24.13 10.84 42.41
CA VAL A 69 22.95 11.65 42.72
C VAL A 69 22.15 11.01 43.86
N PHE A 70 21.99 9.68 43.83
CA PHE A 70 21.28 8.97 44.89
C PHE A 70 21.93 9.18 46.26
N TYR A 71 23.23 8.94 46.38
CA TYR A 71 23.93 9.10 47.65
C TYR A 71 24.02 10.55 48.11
N THR A 72 24.11 11.51 47.18
CA THR A 72 24.13 12.95 47.53
C THR A 72 22.78 13.43 48.03
N TYR A 73 21.67 12.94 47.51
CA TYR A 73 20.33 13.39 47.83
C TYR A 73 19.49 12.31 48.55
N GLN A 74 20.12 11.41 49.28
CA GLN A 74 19.46 10.29 49.95
C GLN A 74 18.29 10.71 50.86
N ALA A 75 18.45 11.78 51.62
CA ALA A 75 17.40 12.33 52.52
C ALA A 75 16.18 12.87 51.75
N PHE A 76 16.38 13.43 50.56
CA PHE A 76 15.31 13.86 49.68
C PHE A 76 14.53 12.68 49.11
N PHE A 77 15.21 11.65 48.60
CA PHE A 77 14.58 10.47 48.04
C PHE A 77 13.83 9.64 49.08
N GLN A 78 14.29 9.62 50.35
CA GLN A 78 13.57 8.98 51.44
C GLN A 78 12.19 9.60 51.70
N LYS A 79 12.02 10.91 51.44
CA LYS A 79 10.73 11.60 51.54
C LYS A 79 9.84 11.46 50.31
N HIS A 80 10.42 11.12 49.15
CA HIS A 80 9.74 11.07 47.86
C HIS A 80 9.92 9.69 47.20
N GLN A 81 9.26 8.69 47.79
CA GLN A 81 9.41 7.29 47.38
C GLN A 81 9.17 7.03 45.87
N LEU A 82 8.14 7.70 45.29
CA LEU A 82 7.88 7.56 43.86
C LEU A 82 9.03 8.07 42.98
N LEU A 83 9.63 9.20 43.35
CA LEU A 83 10.81 9.74 42.63
C LEU A 83 12.02 8.85 42.84
N TYR A 84 12.19 8.25 44.02
CA TYR A 84 13.19 7.24 44.28
C TYR A 84 13.04 6.05 43.35
N ASP A 85 11.85 5.46 43.27
CA ASP A 85 11.58 4.27 42.47
C ASP A 85 11.78 4.53 40.97
N ILE A 86 11.36 5.70 40.46
CA ILE A 86 11.59 6.13 39.08
C ILE A 86 13.10 6.32 38.80
N PHE A 87 13.78 7.04 39.69
CA PHE A 87 15.18 7.39 39.50
C PHE A 87 16.11 6.19 39.69
N TYR A 88 15.79 5.32 40.68
CA TYR A 88 16.59 4.13 41.00
C TYR A 88 16.31 2.97 40.03
N ASN A 89 15.23 3.04 39.26
CA ASN A 89 14.91 2.00 38.29
C ASN A 89 15.83 2.10 37.07
N PHE A 90 17.06 1.57 37.23
CA PHE A 90 18.11 1.57 36.23
C PHE A 90 17.67 0.91 34.91
N GLY A 91 16.78 -0.07 34.97
CA GLY A 91 16.27 -0.77 33.80
C GLY A 91 15.61 0.15 32.77
N ILE A 92 14.89 1.20 33.20
CA ILE A 92 14.20 2.14 32.30
C ILE A 92 15.22 2.99 31.53
N TRP A 93 16.21 3.53 32.21
CA TRP A 93 17.26 4.33 31.58
C TRP A 93 18.10 3.51 30.60
N MET A 94 18.43 2.27 31.01
CA MET A 94 19.12 1.30 30.18
C MET A 94 18.38 1.00 28.88
N PHE A 95 17.07 0.86 28.97
CA PHE A 95 16.22 0.66 27.81
C PHE A 95 16.39 1.79 26.77
N PHE A 96 16.18 3.04 27.19
CA PHE A 96 16.29 4.18 26.27
C PHE A 96 17.67 4.25 25.61
N VAL A 97 18.71 4.02 26.36
CA VAL A 97 20.09 4.04 25.84
C VAL A 97 20.29 2.91 24.83
N GLN A 98 19.87 1.67 25.14
CA GLN A 98 19.99 0.54 24.20
C GLN A 98 19.23 0.76 22.90
N VAL A 99 17.96 1.18 22.98
CA VAL A 99 17.14 1.45 21.79
C VAL A 99 17.77 2.54 20.92
N VAL A 100 18.25 3.63 21.53
CA VAL A 100 18.91 4.71 20.79
C VAL A 100 20.16 4.19 20.06
N TYR A 101 21.00 3.40 20.72
CA TYR A 101 22.18 2.80 20.09
C TYR A 101 21.83 1.79 18.99
N LEU A 102 20.75 1.01 19.15
CA LEU A 102 20.26 0.10 18.10
C LEU A 102 19.78 0.87 16.87
N VAL A 103 18.99 1.94 17.07
CA VAL A 103 18.52 2.79 15.96
C VAL A 103 19.68 3.48 15.24
N ILE A 104 20.64 4.04 16.01
CA ILE A 104 21.86 4.65 15.47
C ILE A 104 22.66 3.60 14.70
N GLY A 105 22.86 2.41 15.27
CA GLY A 105 23.60 1.32 14.65
C GLY A 105 22.97 0.85 13.34
N ALA A 106 21.64 0.69 13.33
CA ALA A 106 20.92 0.36 12.11
C ALA A 106 21.12 1.43 11.03
N LYS A 107 21.02 2.71 11.38
CA LYS A 107 21.17 3.82 10.42
C LYS A 107 22.61 4.01 9.93
N LEU A 108 23.59 3.80 10.78
CA LEU A 108 25.01 3.96 10.42
C LEU A 108 25.53 2.80 9.56
N LEU A 109 25.16 1.57 9.88
CA LEU A 109 25.77 0.37 9.31
C LEU A 109 24.98 -0.25 8.15
N TYR A 110 23.71 0.13 7.98
CA TYR A 110 22.81 -0.46 6.99
C TYR A 110 22.13 0.61 6.12
N GLU A 111 21.69 0.18 4.92
CA GLU A 111 20.92 1.00 3.99
C GLU A 111 19.43 0.95 4.37
N VAL A 112 19.04 1.78 5.32
CA VAL A 112 17.67 1.79 5.84
C VAL A 112 17.14 3.21 6.03
N THR A 113 15.82 3.36 5.90
CA THR A 113 15.12 4.59 6.28
C THR A 113 15.14 4.78 7.80
N ILE A 114 14.85 5.97 8.28
CA ILE A 114 14.76 6.21 9.73
C ILE A 114 13.66 5.37 10.38
N TRP A 115 12.54 5.17 9.69
CA TRP A 115 11.42 4.37 10.20
C TRP A 115 11.77 2.88 10.28
N ASN A 116 12.49 2.33 9.28
CA ASN A 116 13.00 0.96 9.34
C ASN A 116 14.01 0.78 10.48
N ALA A 117 14.86 1.77 10.71
CA ALA A 117 15.81 1.74 11.82
C ALA A 117 15.09 1.79 13.18
N MET A 118 14.09 2.64 13.34
CA MET A 118 13.27 2.71 14.56
C MET A 118 12.49 1.41 14.79
N PHE A 119 11.80 0.91 13.77
CA PHE A 119 11.07 -0.36 13.86
C PHE A 119 12.00 -1.49 14.29
N SER A 120 13.13 -1.68 13.59
CA SER A 120 14.06 -2.77 13.88
C SER A 120 14.72 -2.64 15.25
N GLY A 121 15.16 -1.44 15.62
CA GLY A 121 15.79 -1.20 16.92
C GLY A 121 14.86 -1.53 18.10
N VAL A 122 13.62 -1.04 18.04
CA VAL A 122 12.62 -1.31 19.08
C VAL A 122 12.15 -2.75 19.06
N PHE A 123 11.87 -3.32 17.87
CA PHE A 123 11.44 -4.70 17.73
C PHE A 123 12.47 -5.69 18.26
N TYR A 124 13.75 -5.53 17.91
CA TYR A 124 14.79 -6.45 18.38
C TYR A 124 15.07 -6.28 19.85
N TYR A 125 14.98 -5.07 20.37
CA TYR A 125 15.03 -4.88 21.82
C TYR A 125 13.92 -5.66 22.53
N LEU A 126 12.66 -5.48 22.13
CA LEU A 126 11.54 -6.20 22.73
C LEU A 126 11.66 -7.71 22.59
N TYR A 127 12.07 -8.17 21.41
CA TYR A 127 12.26 -9.60 21.15
C TYR A 127 13.26 -10.25 22.10
N VAL A 128 14.39 -9.58 22.35
CA VAL A 128 15.45 -10.10 23.22
C VAL A 128 15.09 -9.89 24.70
N SER A 129 14.55 -8.72 25.06
CA SER A 129 14.21 -8.38 26.46
C SER A 129 13.09 -9.26 27.02
N LEU A 130 12.04 -9.55 26.24
CA LEU A 130 10.99 -10.47 26.64
C LEU A 130 11.55 -11.84 27.08
N PHE A 131 12.54 -12.32 26.37
CA PHE A 131 13.17 -13.58 26.72
C PHE A 131 14.16 -13.47 27.89
N ALA A 132 14.97 -12.42 27.89
CA ALA A 132 15.97 -12.20 28.92
C ALA A 132 15.33 -11.96 30.29
N ASP A 133 14.29 -11.12 30.34
CA ASP A 133 13.67 -10.70 31.60
C ASP A 133 12.67 -11.71 32.12
N TYR A 134 12.12 -12.60 31.28
CA TYR A 134 11.05 -13.52 31.67
C TYR A 134 11.43 -15.00 31.52
N ALA A 135 11.93 -15.45 30.39
CA ALA A 135 12.23 -16.84 30.16
C ALA A 135 13.44 -17.32 31.02
N MET A 136 14.42 -16.45 31.17
CA MET A 136 15.63 -16.77 31.90
C MET A 136 15.41 -17.02 33.40
N PRO A 137 14.70 -16.17 34.16
CA PRO A 137 14.35 -16.43 35.55
C PRO A 137 13.55 -17.72 35.70
N LEU A 138 12.59 -18.00 34.78
CA LEU A 138 11.79 -19.22 34.83
C LEU A 138 12.63 -20.47 34.61
N ILE A 139 13.57 -20.45 33.66
CA ILE A 139 14.49 -21.57 33.40
C ILE A 139 15.39 -21.80 34.60
N LEU A 140 15.92 -20.73 35.21
CA LEU A 140 16.77 -20.85 36.40
C LEU A 140 16.01 -21.45 37.60
N VAL A 141 14.77 -21.03 37.82
CA VAL A 141 13.90 -21.61 38.87
C VAL A 141 13.59 -23.08 38.59
N ALA A 142 13.34 -23.44 37.30
CA ALA A 142 13.06 -24.83 36.91
C ALA A 142 14.28 -25.75 37.01
N VAL A 143 15.47 -25.24 36.70
CA VAL A 143 16.74 -26.02 36.75
C VAL A 143 17.31 -26.13 38.16
N CYS A 144 17.04 -25.14 39.03
CA CYS A 144 17.53 -25.12 40.41
C CYS A 144 16.39 -25.10 41.46
N PRO A 145 15.51 -26.11 41.52
CA PRO A 145 14.32 -26.09 42.39
C PRO A 145 14.62 -26.12 43.88
N ARG A 146 15.87 -26.38 44.29
CA ARG A 146 16.29 -26.47 45.73
C ARG A 146 16.78 -25.15 46.30
N VAL A 147 16.81 -24.09 45.50
CA VAL A 147 17.29 -22.79 45.95
C VAL A 147 16.07 -21.97 46.31
N GLY A 148 15.71 -21.94 47.60
CA GLY A 148 14.65 -21.10 48.13
C GLY A 148 14.93 -19.59 47.86
N SER A 149 14.00 -18.72 48.28
CA SER A 149 14.02 -17.29 47.99
C SER A 149 15.32 -16.54 48.38
N SER A 150 16.02 -17.02 49.37
CA SER A 150 17.40 -16.60 49.72
C SER A 150 18.44 -17.06 48.69
N GLY A 151 18.18 -18.14 47.97
CA GLY A 151 19.10 -18.68 46.96
C GLY A 151 19.05 -17.95 45.62
N TYR A 152 17.97 -17.18 45.34
CA TYR A 152 17.93 -16.29 44.19
C TYR A 152 19.01 -15.19 44.32
N TYR A 153 19.18 -14.64 45.51
CA TYR A 153 20.27 -13.74 45.87
C TYR A 153 21.64 -14.45 45.86
N TYR A 154 21.69 -15.70 46.32
CA TYR A 154 22.94 -16.48 46.42
C TYR A 154 23.45 -16.96 45.05
N LEU A 155 22.56 -17.32 44.13
CA LEU A 155 22.92 -17.62 42.74
C LEU A 155 23.40 -16.38 42.00
N PHE A 156 22.86 -15.19 42.34
CA PHE A 156 23.32 -13.92 41.78
C PHE A 156 24.67 -13.47 42.37
N GLU A 157 24.93 -13.62 43.65
CA GLU A 157 26.13 -13.10 44.31
C GLU A 157 27.34 -14.06 44.32
N ILE A 158 27.17 -15.36 44.43
CA ILE A 158 28.30 -16.26 44.68
C ILE A 158 28.52 -17.33 43.60
N GLY A 159 27.50 -17.89 43.01
CA GLY A 159 27.61 -18.92 41.96
C GLY A 159 27.07 -18.49 40.61
N GLY A 160 26.26 -17.44 40.59
CA GLY A 160 25.54 -16.95 39.43
C GLY A 160 26.40 -16.15 38.45
N GLY A 161 27.55 -15.64 38.88
CA GLY A 161 28.40 -14.79 38.05
C GLY A 161 28.84 -15.40 36.72
N ILE A 162 28.92 -16.76 36.67
CA ILE A 162 29.32 -17.47 35.43
C ILE A 162 28.14 -18.18 34.78
N LEU A 163 27.20 -18.73 35.54
CA LEU A 163 26.04 -19.46 35.01
C LEU A 163 25.06 -18.55 34.27
N TYR A 164 24.83 -17.35 34.78
CA TYR A 164 23.89 -16.39 34.19
C TYR A 164 24.28 -15.98 32.76
N PRO A 165 25.51 -15.53 32.46
CA PRO A 165 25.95 -15.25 31.09
C PRO A 165 25.97 -16.49 30.18
N ILE A 166 26.30 -17.70 30.72
CA ILE A 166 26.28 -18.94 29.93
C ILE A 166 24.86 -19.27 29.46
N VAL A 167 23.89 -19.29 30.40
CA VAL A 167 22.49 -19.53 30.08
C VAL A 167 21.97 -18.44 29.12
N GLY A 168 22.36 -17.18 29.33
CA GLY A 168 22.03 -16.07 28.43
C GLY A 168 22.56 -16.27 27.02
N ILE A 169 23.79 -16.74 26.84
CA ILE A 169 24.38 -17.03 25.52
C ILE A 169 23.63 -18.19 24.85
N ILE A 170 23.34 -19.28 25.58
CA ILE A 170 22.58 -20.41 25.02
C ILE A 170 21.19 -19.94 24.58
N LEU A 171 20.51 -19.17 25.41
CA LEU A 171 19.18 -18.64 25.11
C LEU A 171 19.20 -17.71 23.92
N ALA A 172 20.15 -16.76 23.84
CA ALA A 172 20.35 -15.87 22.71
C ALA A 172 20.58 -16.65 21.40
N PHE A 173 21.34 -17.76 21.47
CA PHE A 173 21.57 -18.62 20.31
C PHE A 173 20.30 -19.36 19.87
N VAL A 174 19.52 -19.90 20.81
CA VAL A 174 18.21 -20.52 20.51
C VAL A 174 17.25 -19.52 19.88
N LEU A 175 17.16 -18.32 20.44
CA LEU A 175 16.36 -17.24 19.90
C LEU A 175 16.79 -16.84 18.49
N PHE A 176 18.09 -16.78 18.26
CA PHE A 176 18.63 -16.48 16.93
C PHE A 176 18.22 -17.54 15.91
N ILE A 177 18.25 -18.84 16.28
CA ILE A 177 17.78 -19.92 15.41
C ILE A 177 16.28 -19.78 15.11
N ILE A 178 15.46 -19.55 16.14
CA ILE A 178 14.00 -19.35 15.99
C ILE A 178 13.73 -18.15 15.10
N TYR A 179 14.39 -17.03 15.35
CA TYR A 179 14.28 -15.83 14.54
C TYR A 179 14.63 -16.10 13.08
N LYS A 180 15.80 -16.67 12.81
CA LYS A 180 16.27 -16.96 11.45
C LYS A 180 15.33 -17.90 10.70
N LYS A 181 14.81 -18.92 11.38
CA LYS A 181 13.95 -19.94 10.75
C LYS A 181 12.52 -19.45 10.49
N TYR A 182 11.92 -18.71 11.43
CA TYR A 182 10.48 -18.41 11.41
C TYR A 182 10.15 -16.93 11.21
N ILE A 183 10.97 -16.00 11.68
CA ILE A 183 10.64 -14.58 11.76
C ILE A 183 11.33 -13.75 10.66
N CYS A 184 12.59 -14.06 10.36
CA CYS A 184 13.45 -13.27 9.46
C CYS A 184 12.80 -12.96 8.11
N ARG A 185 12.14 -13.94 7.48
CA ARG A 185 11.48 -13.79 6.19
C ARG A 185 10.36 -12.74 6.22
N TYR A 186 9.58 -12.71 7.29
CA TYR A 186 8.49 -11.74 7.47
C TYR A 186 9.04 -10.32 7.69
N ILE A 187 10.09 -10.19 8.49
CA ILE A 187 10.73 -8.89 8.76
C ILE A 187 11.35 -8.30 7.48
N ILE A 188 11.98 -9.11 6.64
CA ILE A 188 12.49 -8.67 5.33
C ILE A 188 11.37 -8.11 4.46
N THR A 189 10.20 -8.78 4.45
CA THR A 189 9.04 -8.30 3.69
C THR A 189 8.48 -7.00 4.25
N ILE A 190 8.50 -6.81 5.57
CA ILE A 190 8.10 -5.54 6.20
C ILE A 190 9.02 -4.40 5.75
N PHE A 191 10.32 -4.63 5.65
CA PHE A 191 11.27 -3.59 5.23
C PHE A 191 11.18 -3.19 3.76
N SER A 192 10.49 -3.98 2.93
CA SER A 192 10.18 -3.61 1.55
C SER A 192 8.97 -2.65 1.43
N LEU A 193 8.27 -2.35 2.53
CA LEU A 193 7.12 -1.45 2.53
C LEU A 193 7.54 0.02 2.29
N PRO A 194 6.68 0.82 1.63
CA PRO A 194 6.91 2.24 1.44
C PRO A 194 7.09 3.00 2.76
N PRO A 195 7.87 4.09 2.80
CA PRO A 195 8.19 4.84 4.03
C PRO A 195 6.97 5.30 4.82
N ASN A 196 5.88 5.69 4.15
CA ASN A 196 4.63 6.12 4.81
C ASN A 196 3.96 4.97 5.58
N GLN A 197 3.96 3.76 5.02
CA GLN A 197 3.43 2.58 5.70
C GLN A 197 4.34 2.15 6.86
N MET A 198 5.66 2.21 6.67
CA MET A 198 6.63 1.92 7.73
C MET A 198 6.52 2.88 8.93
N LYS A 199 6.15 4.15 8.71
CA LYS A 199 5.87 5.09 9.80
C LYS A 199 4.74 4.57 10.71
N HIS A 200 3.64 4.12 10.15
CA HIS A 200 2.52 3.57 10.92
C HIS A 200 2.88 2.23 11.56
N MET A 201 3.62 1.38 10.86
CA MET A 201 4.07 0.09 11.39
C MET A 201 5.05 0.23 12.56
N SER A 202 5.93 1.23 12.54
CA SER A 202 6.87 1.48 13.63
C SER A 202 6.20 1.96 14.92
N ALA A 203 4.99 2.51 14.85
CA ALA A 203 4.23 2.92 16.03
C ALA A 203 3.90 1.72 16.95
N ILE A 204 3.66 0.53 16.39
CA ILE A 204 3.27 -0.67 17.16
C ILE A 204 4.38 -1.14 18.10
N PRO A 205 5.62 -1.45 17.66
CA PRO A 205 6.68 -1.81 18.58
C PRO A 205 7.04 -0.68 19.55
N ILE A 206 6.93 0.59 19.15
CA ILE A 206 7.17 1.74 20.02
C ILE A 206 6.15 1.78 21.16
N THR A 207 4.86 1.66 20.86
CA THR A 207 3.81 1.65 21.89
C THR A 207 3.93 0.43 22.79
N SER A 208 4.23 -0.76 22.25
CA SER A 208 4.51 -1.96 23.03
C SER A 208 5.65 -1.73 24.01
N CYS A 209 6.70 -1.07 23.57
CA CYS A 209 7.87 -0.77 24.38
C CYS A 209 7.58 0.22 25.52
N ILE A 210 6.82 1.26 25.24
CA ILE A 210 6.36 2.23 26.26
C ILE A 210 5.51 1.52 27.29
N THR A 211 4.55 0.70 26.86
CA THR A 211 3.66 -0.06 27.76
C THR A 211 4.46 -1.02 28.63
N TYR A 212 5.45 -1.71 28.07
CA TYR A 212 6.35 -2.59 28.83
C TYR A 212 7.08 -1.84 29.95
N ASN A 213 7.65 -0.68 29.64
CA ASN A 213 8.40 0.10 30.62
C ASN A 213 7.49 0.74 31.69
N ILE A 214 6.29 1.21 31.34
CA ILE A 214 5.30 1.69 32.31
C ILE A 214 4.92 0.56 33.27
N PHE A 215 4.70 -0.64 32.74
CA PHE A 215 4.36 -1.79 33.54
C PHE A 215 5.51 -2.20 34.48
N TYR A 216 6.74 -2.22 34.00
CA TYR A 216 7.92 -2.49 34.83
C TYR A 216 8.04 -1.47 35.98
N LEU A 217 7.73 -0.19 35.74
CA LEU A 217 7.66 0.86 36.74
C LEU A 217 6.58 0.59 37.78
N LEU A 218 5.37 0.22 37.35
CA LEU A 218 4.26 -0.10 38.26
C LEU A 218 4.59 -1.29 39.14
N MET A 219 5.26 -2.33 38.61
CA MET A 219 5.70 -3.48 39.37
C MET A 219 6.73 -3.13 40.43
N SER A 220 7.69 -2.28 40.13
CA SER A 220 8.68 -1.82 41.12
C SER A 220 8.03 -0.98 42.23
N TYR A 221 6.99 -0.21 41.90
CA TYR A 221 6.26 0.61 42.86
C TYR A 221 5.41 -0.22 43.85
N VAL A 222 4.72 -1.26 43.38
CA VAL A 222 3.83 -2.09 44.21
C VAL A 222 4.61 -2.97 45.21
N LYS A 223 5.97 -3.03 45.11
CA LYS A 223 6.83 -3.84 46.00
C LYS A 223 6.30 -5.26 46.17
N VAL A 224 5.99 -5.94 45.08
CA VAL A 224 5.54 -7.32 45.10
C VAL A 224 6.72 -8.20 45.56
N TYR A 225 6.72 -8.54 46.82
CA TYR A 225 7.70 -9.49 47.37
C TYR A 225 7.24 -10.91 47.01
N PRO A 226 8.00 -11.66 46.17
CA PRO A 226 7.60 -13.02 45.77
C PRO A 226 7.61 -14.03 46.90
N ASN A 227 7.96 -13.62 48.11
CA ASN A 227 8.14 -14.49 49.29
C ASN A 227 6.86 -14.71 50.12
N THR A 228 5.74 -14.10 49.73
CA THR A 228 4.42 -14.31 50.33
C THR A 228 3.51 -15.02 49.34
N PRO A 229 2.56 -15.89 49.79
CA PRO A 229 1.60 -16.54 48.90
C PRO A 229 0.85 -15.54 48.03
N ASP A 230 0.48 -14.38 48.60
CA ASP A 230 -0.20 -13.27 47.88
C ASP A 230 0.75 -12.64 46.86
N GLY A 231 2.03 -12.44 47.18
CA GLY A 231 3.04 -11.92 46.27
C GLY A 231 3.28 -12.83 45.07
N ILE A 232 3.28 -14.15 45.27
CA ILE A 232 3.38 -15.13 44.18
C ILE A 232 2.16 -15.07 43.27
N LEU A 233 0.95 -14.96 43.84
CA LEU A 233 -0.29 -14.82 43.06
C LEU A 233 -0.31 -13.52 42.25
N TYR A 234 0.03 -12.38 42.87
CA TYR A 234 0.16 -11.10 42.17
C TYR A 234 1.18 -11.18 41.03
N PHE A 235 2.34 -11.78 41.25
CA PHE A 235 3.35 -11.97 40.22
C PHE A 235 2.81 -12.81 39.05
N ILE A 236 2.13 -13.93 39.31
CA ILE A 236 1.55 -14.78 38.24
C ILE A 236 0.46 -14.03 37.46
N VAL A 237 -0.44 -13.34 38.15
CA VAL A 237 -1.54 -12.59 37.50
C VAL A 237 -0.97 -11.46 36.62
N ILE A 238 -0.08 -10.66 37.15
CA ILE A 238 0.50 -9.53 36.46
C ILE A 238 1.39 -9.99 35.31
N PHE A 239 2.19 -11.04 35.51
CA PHE A 239 3.01 -11.65 34.48
C PHE A 239 2.15 -12.30 33.38
N GLY A 240 1.13 -13.05 33.74
CA GLY A 240 0.20 -13.67 32.80
C GLY A 240 -0.55 -12.64 31.96
N THR A 241 -1.03 -11.56 32.58
CA THR A 241 -1.72 -10.48 31.84
C THR A 241 -0.79 -9.79 30.84
N ASN A 242 0.49 -9.57 31.18
CA ASN A 242 1.46 -9.01 30.23
C ASN A 242 1.72 -9.93 29.05
N ILE A 243 1.97 -11.22 29.28
CA ILE A 243 2.16 -12.19 28.19
C ILE A 243 0.94 -12.17 27.27
N ILE A 244 -0.27 -12.16 27.83
CA ILE A 244 -1.51 -12.11 27.05
C ILE A 244 -1.59 -10.83 26.22
N VAL A 245 -1.36 -9.67 26.83
CA VAL A 245 -1.41 -8.37 26.15
C VAL A 245 -0.38 -8.30 25.00
N TYR A 246 0.86 -8.69 25.26
CA TYR A 246 1.89 -8.71 24.23
C TYR A 246 1.58 -9.72 23.13
N THR A 247 1.08 -10.90 23.47
CA THR A 247 0.68 -11.90 22.48
C THR A 247 -0.42 -11.35 21.58
N ILE A 248 -1.44 -10.71 22.14
CA ILE A 248 -2.52 -10.09 21.38
C ILE A 248 -1.98 -8.96 20.49
N MET A 249 -1.10 -8.09 21.01
CA MET A 249 -0.50 -7.01 20.23
C MET A 249 0.36 -7.53 19.07
N TYR A 250 1.17 -8.57 19.29
CA TYR A 250 1.96 -9.20 18.22
C TYR A 250 1.09 -9.89 17.18
N ILE A 251 0.03 -10.59 17.60
CA ILE A 251 -0.95 -11.18 16.68
C ILE A 251 -1.62 -10.08 15.84
N ALA A 252 -2.08 -8.99 16.47
CA ALA A 252 -2.69 -7.86 15.77
C ALA A 252 -1.70 -7.21 14.77
N MET A 253 -0.43 -7.06 15.16
CA MET A 253 0.63 -6.59 14.29
C MET A 253 0.81 -7.51 13.07
N PHE A 254 0.90 -8.83 13.28
CA PHE A 254 1.04 -9.80 12.20
C PHE A 254 -0.14 -9.76 11.24
N PHE A 255 -1.37 -9.68 11.75
CA PHE A 255 -2.56 -9.52 10.90
C PHE A 255 -2.54 -8.22 10.10
N GLY A 256 -2.17 -7.11 10.74
CA GLY A 256 -2.03 -5.81 10.05
C GLY A 256 -0.98 -5.85 8.92
N ILE A 257 0.18 -6.44 9.19
CA ILE A 257 1.25 -6.62 8.21
C ILE A 257 0.79 -7.50 7.05
N PHE A 258 0.21 -8.65 7.36
CA PHE A 258 -0.27 -9.61 6.36
C PHE A 258 -1.33 -8.96 5.44
N SER A 259 -2.30 -8.27 6.03
CA SER A 259 -3.32 -7.52 5.28
C SER A 259 -2.70 -6.46 4.37
N THR A 260 -1.73 -5.69 4.87
CA THR A 260 -1.05 -4.65 4.07
C THR A 260 -0.26 -5.24 2.91
N ILE A 261 0.46 -6.35 3.13
CA ILE A 261 1.22 -7.04 2.07
C ILE A 261 0.28 -7.56 0.98
N GLN A 262 -0.82 -8.21 1.36
CA GLN A 262 -1.83 -8.70 0.42
C GLN A 262 -2.40 -7.56 -0.42
N THR A 263 -2.80 -6.46 0.23
CA THR A 263 -3.37 -5.29 -0.45
C THR A 263 -2.37 -4.65 -1.42
N THR A 264 -1.10 -4.52 -1.00
CA THR A 264 -0.05 -3.94 -1.85
C THR A 264 0.26 -4.83 -3.05
N LYS A 265 0.28 -6.15 -2.86
CA LYS A 265 0.51 -7.11 -3.95
C LYS A 265 -0.63 -7.06 -4.97
N VAL A 266 -1.89 -7.09 -4.51
CA VAL A 266 -3.06 -6.99 -5.39
C VAL A 266 -3.07 -5.67 -6.16
N LYS A 267 -2.72 -4.54 -5.50
CA LYS A 267 -2.61 -3.26 -6.20
C LYS A 267 -1.54 -3.27 -7.28
N ALA A 268 -0.36 -3.81 -7.01
CA ALA A 268 0.71 -3.90 -8.02
C ALA A 268 0.30 -4.79 -9.22
N GLU A 269 -0.42 -5.89 -8.99
CA GLU A 269 -0.96 -6.73 -10.06
C GLU A 269 -2.03 -5.99 -10.88
N LEU A 270 -2.87 -5.18 -10.23
CA LEU A 270 -3.87 -4.33 -10.91
C LEU A 270 -3.23 -3.20 -11.73
N GLU A 271 -2.16 -2.57 -11.23
CA GLU A 271 -1.40 -1.56 -11.99
C GLU A 271 -0.81 -2.15 -13.29
N ILE A 272 -0.29 -3.38 -13.22
CA ILE A 272 0.18 -4.10 -14.43
C ILE A 272 -0.99 -4.38 -15.39
N ALA A 273 -2.14 -4.82 -14.88
CA ALA A 273 -3.32 -5.05 -15.70
C ALA A 273 -3.82 -3.76 -16.37
N ALA A 274 -3.79 -2.63 -15.65
CA ALA A 274 -4.12 -1.31 -16.19
C ALA A 274 -3.18 -0.89 -17.32
N GLN A 275 -1.87 -1.14 -17.15
CA GLN A 275 -0.90 -0.86 -18.20
C GLN A 275 -1.15 -1.71 -19.44
N ILE A 276 -1.40 -3.02 -19.29
CA ILE A 276 -1.75 -3.90 -20.41
C ILE A 276 -3.03 -3.43 -21.10
N GLN A 277 -4.05 -3.00 -20.35
CA GLN A 277 -5.27 -2.44 -20.90
C GLN A 277 -4.99 -1.18 -21.73
N LYS A 278 -4.21 -0.25 -21.17
CA LYS A 278 -3.85 1.01 -21.83
C LYS A 278 -3.06 0.78 -23.12
N GLU A 279 -2.10 -0.14 -23.14
CA GLU A 279 -1.31 -0.50 -24.34
C GLU A 279 -2.15 -1.14 -25.46
N ASN A 280 -3.34 -1.67 -25.13
CA ASN A 280 -4.28 -2.21 -26.11
C ASN A 280 -5.29 -1.19 -26.64
N LEU A 281 -5.34 0.02 -26.10
CA LEU A 281 -6.16 1.13 -26.64
C LEU A 281 -5.31 1.96 -27.62
N PRO A 282 -5.95 2.73 -28.54
CA PRO A 282 -5.25 3.70 -29.33
C PRO A 282 -4.57 4.77 -28.46
N ASP A 283 -3.43 5.30 -28.93
CA ASP A 283 -2.67 6.33 -28.20
C ASP A 283 -3.54 7.58 -27.93
N GLU A 284 -3.66 7.95 -26.66
CA GLU A 284 -4.48 9.10 -26.21
C GLU A 284 -3.95 10.45 -26.70
N ASP A 285 -2.63 10.55 -26.94
CA ASP A 285 -1.98 11.81 -27.32
C ASP A 285 -1.90 12.02 -28.83
N MET A 286 -2.33 11.06 -29.63
CA MET A 286 -2.23 11.13 -31.09
C MET A 286 -3.60 11.25 -31.76
N THR A 287 -3.77 12.31 -32.53
CA THR A 287 -4.88 12.40 -33.49
C THR A 287 -4.59 11.44 -34.65
N PHE A 288 -5.47 10.48 -34.86
CA PHE A 288 -5.37 9.58 -36.01
C PHE A 288 -5.86 10.27 -37.27
N GLU A 289 -4.97 10.47 -38.23
CA GLU A 289 -5.30 11.05 -39.53
C GLU A 289 -5.39 9.97 -40.62
N CYS A 290 -6.58 9.79 -41.14
CA CYS A 290 -6.85 8.86 -42.22
C CYS A 290 -6.73 9.54 -43.59
N ASN A 291 -5.67 9.27 -44.33
CA ASN A 291 -5.43 9.83 -45.69
C ASN A 291 -5.58 11.36 -45.76
N LYS A 292 -5.34 12.09 -44.64
CA LYS A 292 -5.58 13.55 -44.47
C LYS A 292 -7.06 13.98 -44.63
N LYS A 293 -7.97 13.05 -44.89
CA LYS A 293 -9.39 13.34 -45.14
C LYS A 293 -10.22 13.38 -43.87
N VAL A 294 -9.84 12.56 -42.88
CA VAL A 294 -10.57 12.38 -41.60
C VAL A 294 -9.61 12.45 -40.44
N GLU A 295 -10.02 13.11 -39.39
CA GLU A 295 -9.35 13.08 -38.08
C GLU A 295 -10.22 12.33 -37.09
N ILE A 296 -9.60 11.48 -36.24
CA ILE A 296 -10.24 10.80 -35.12
C ILE A 296 -9.40 11.05 -33.89
N TYR A 297 -10.06 11.38 -32.77
CA TYR A 297 -9.41 11.57 -31.48
C TYR A 297 -10.25 10.93 -30.38
N GLY A 298 -9.61 10.09 -29.56
CA GLY A 298 -10.24 9.38 -28.46
C GLY A 298 -9.61 9.74 -27.12
N TYR A 299 -10.41 9.65 -26.06
CA TYR A 299 -10.00 9.86 -24.69
C TYR A 299 -10.73 8.89 -23.77
N MET A 300 -10.01 8.31 -22.82
CA MET A 300 -10.59 7.45 -21.79
C MET A 300 -9.93 7.69 -20.44
N LYS A 301 -10.73 7.71 -19.39
CA LYS A 301 -10.27 7.76 -18.01
C LYS A 301 -11.10 6.79 -17.19
N THR A 302 -10.44 5.79 -16.63
CA THR A 302 -11.09 4.78 -15.79
C THR A 302 -11.41 5.32 -14.39
N ALA A 303 -12.50 4.85 -13.79
CA ALA A 303 -12.88 5.16 -12.41
C ALA A 303 -12.06 4.38 -11.39
N PHE A 304 -11.62 3.19 -11.78
CA PHE A 304 -10.77 2.28 -10.99
C PHE A 304 -9.45 2.04 -11.73
N GLU A 305 -8.61 1.16 -11.18
CA GLU A 305 -7.34 0.81 -11.81
C GLU A 305 -7.52 0.26 -13.23
N VAL A 306 -8.61 -0.50 -13.48
CA VAL A 306 -9.01 -1.02 -14.79
C VAL A 306 -10.47 -0.71 -15.05
N GLY A 307 -10.83 -0.45 -16.31
CA GLY A 307 -12.18 -0.05 -16.73
C GLY A 307 -12.90 -1.06 -17.60
N GLY A 308 -14.23 -0.89 -17.71
CA GLY A 308 -15.10 -1.62 -18.63
C GLY A 308 -15.26 -0.91 -19.99
N ASP A 309 -15.15 0.41 -19.98
CA ASP A 309 -15.21 1.22 -21.17
C ASP A 309 -14.07 0.96 -22.15
N PHE A 310 -14.30 1.20 -23.43
CA PHE A 310 -13.25 1.28 -24.43
C PHE A 310 -13.70 2.01 -25.68
N TYR A 311 -12.72 2.50 -26.41
CA TYR A 311 -12.87 2.95 -27.78
C TYR A 311 -11.80 2.30 -28.66
N ASP A 312 -12.04 2.22 -29.96
CA ASP A 312 -11.03 1.84 -30.94
C ASP A 312 -11.31 2.51 -32.28
N TYR A 313 -10.28 2.66 -33.07
CA TYR A 313 -10.36 3.07 -34.45
C TYR A 313 -9.20 2.43 -35.24
N PHE A 314 -9.49 1.91 -36.41
CA PHE A 314 -8.51 1.24 -37.26
C PHE A 314 -8.96 1.17 -38.71
N MET A 315 -8.00 1.07 -39.60
CA MET A 315 -8.30 0.78 -41.01
C MET A 315 -8.70 -0.69 -41.14
N ILE A 316 -9.87 -0.93 -41.78
CA ILE A 316 -10.28 -2.29 -42.19
C ILE A 316 -9.55 -2.65 -43.47
N ASP A 317 -9.47 -1.69 -44.41
CA ASP A 317 -8.70 -1.76 -45.66
C ASP A 317 -8.30 -0.31 -46.06
N GLU A 318 -7.77 -0.12 -47.26
CA GLU A 318 -7.26 1.17 -47.75
C GLU A 318 -8.33 2.29 -47.79
N ASN A 319 -9.62 1.94 -47.87
CA ASN A 319 -10.72 2.86 -48.06
C ASN A 319 -11.73 2.88 -46.89
N HIS A 320 -11.66 1.96 -45.96
CA HIS A 320 -12.63 1.86 -44.88
C HIS A 320 -11.96 2.01 -43.53
N VAL A 321 -12.45 2.94 -42.73
CA VAL A 321 -12.05 3.10 -41.34
C VAL A 321 -13.18 2.70 -40.39
N ALA A 322 -12.89 1.82 -39.44
CA ALA A 322 -13.78 1.50 -38.33
C ALA A 322 -13.53 2.45 -37.16
N LEU A 323 -14.61 2.83 -36.47
CA LEU A 323 -14.58 3.53 -35.19
C LEU A 323 -15.63 2.92 -34.27
N LEU A 324 -15.28 2.75 -33.00
CA LEU A 324 -16.20 2.20 -32.02
C LEU A 324 -15.97 2.77 -30.64
N ILE A 325 -17.05 2.83 -29.87
CA ILE A 325 -17.06 3.13 -28.45
C ILE A 325 -18.04 2.18 -27.77
N ALA A 326 -17.68 1.70 -26.59
CA ALA A 326 -18.47 0.71 -25.88
C ALA A 326 -18.27 0.84 -24.36
N ASP A 327 -19.29 0.40 -23.63
CA ASP A 327 -19.32 0.31 -22.18
C ASP A 327 -19.80 -1.09 -21.76
N VAL A 328 -19.00 -1.78 -20.95
CA VAL A 328 -19.26 -3.11 -20.42
C VAL A 328 -19.93 -3.01 -19.06
N CYS A 329 -21.03 -3.72 -18.86
CA CYS A 329 -21.72 -3.78 -17.58
C CYS A 329 -20.80 -4.21 -16.44
N GLY A 330 -20.92 -3.53 -15.28
CA GLY A 330 -20.10 -3.80 -14.10
C GLY A 330 -18.79 -3.04 -14.10
N LYS A 331 -17.95 -3.29 -13.09
CA LYS A 331 -16.70 -2.52 -12.88
C LYS A 331 -15.54 -3.43 -12.46
N GLY A 332 -14.33 -2.95 -12.66
CA GLY A 332 -13.10 -3.63 -12.23
C GLY A 332 -12.67 -4.77 -13.15
N ILE A 333 -12.03 -5.79 -12.59
CA ILE A 333 -11.31 -6.83 -13.36
C ILE A 333 -12.22 -7.60 -14.33
N SER A 334 -13.43 -7.97 -13.89
CA SER A 334 -14.36 -8.76 -14.74
C SER A 334 -14.79 -7.98 -15.99
N SER A 335 -15.17 -6.70 -15.84
CA SER A 335 -15.55 -5.85 -16.96
C SER A 335 -14.35 -5.58 -17.90
N SER A 336 -13.16 -5.35 -17.36
CA SER A 336 -11.96 -5.13 -18.17
C SER A 336 -11.55 -6.36 -19.00
N LEU A 337 -11.66 -7.57 -18.44
CA LEU A 337 -11.39 -8.80 -19.20
C LEU A 337 -12.42 -9.04 -20.30
N PHE A 338 -13.70 -8.78 -20.01
CA PHE A 338 -14.76 -8.90 -21.01
C PHE A 338 -14.61 -7.84 -22.10
N MET A 339 -14.23 -6.62 -21.75
CA MET A 339 -13.88 -5.53 -22.66
C MET A 339 -12.80 -5.96 -23.65
N MET A 340 -11.67 -6.49 -23.17
CA MET A 340 -10.57 -6.96 -24.02
C MET A 340 -11.03 -8.03 -25.01
N LYS A 341 -11.88 -8.96 -24.57
CA LYS A 341 -12.48 -9.99 -25.42
C LYS A 341 -13.38 -9.37 -26.48
N ALA A 342 -14.32 -8.50 -26.07
CA ALA A 342 -15.27 -7.85 -26.97
C ALA A 342 -14.55 -7.00 -28.03
N LYS A 343 -13.59 -6.16 -27.61
CA LYS A 343 -12.74 -5.35 -28.51
C LYS A 343 -12.06 -6.19 -29.57
N THR A 344 -11.41 -7.28 -29.15
CA THR A 344 -10.69 -8.18 -30.05
C THR A 344 -11.63 -8.85 -31.05
N LEU A 345 -12.81 -9.30 -30.59
CA LEU A 345 -13.79 -9.94 -31.48
C LEU A 345 -14.37 -8.95 -32.49
N ILE A 346 -14.74 -7.74 -32.05
CA ILE A 346 -15.25 -6.70 -32.98
C ILE A 346 -14.20 -6.41 -34.06
N LYS A 347 -12.95 -6.16 -33.65
CA LYS A 347 -11.88 -5.90 -34.62
C LYS A 347 -11.65 -7.06 -35.59
N ASN A 348 -11.61 -8.29 -35.12
CA ASN A 348 -11.42 -9.46 -35.96
C ASN A 348 -12.60 -9.68 -36.94
N CYS A 349 -13.85 -9.53 -36.48
CA CYS A 349 -15.01 -9.66 -37.34
C CYS A 349 -15.09 -8.55 -38.39
N SER A 350 -14.57 -7.36 -38.09
CA SER A 350 -14.52 -6.22 -39.04
C SER A 350 -13.64 -6.47 -40.27
N TYR A 351 -12.69 -7.39 -40.21
CA TYR A 351 -11.89 -7.78 -41.38
C TYR A 351 -12.64 -8.71 -42.34
N TYR A 352 -13.78 -9.31 -41.92
CA TYR A 352 -14.57 -10.24 -42.73
C TYR A 352 -15.84 -9.58 -43.31
N SER A 353 -16.38 -8.55 -42.65
CA SER A 353 -17.53 -7.76 -43.14
C SER A 353 -17.31 -6.27 -42.88
N LYS A 354 -17.87 -5.42 -43.75
CA LYS A 354 -17.90 -3.97 -43.61
C LYS A 354 -19.27 -3.47 -43.13
N ASP A 355 -20.22 -4.37 -42.96
CA ASP A 355 -21.55 -4.05 -42.44
C ASP A 355 -21.54 -4.16 -40.92
N PRO A 356 -21.68 -3.02 -40.16
CA PRO A 356 -21.65 -3.02 -38.72
C PRO A 356 -22.68 -3.95 -38.06
N GLY A 357 -23.87 -4.10 -38.68
CA GLY A 357 -24.90 -5.01 -38.18
C GLY A 357 -24.48 -6.47 -38.27
N GLU A 358 -23.86 -6.88 -39.39
CA GLU A 358 -23.32 -8.22 -39.55
C GLU A 358 -22.15 -8.49 -38.59
N ILE A 359 -21.27 -7.51 -38.42
CA ILE A 359 -20.16 -7.60 -37.46
C ILE A 359 -20.69 -7.86 -36.06
N LEU A 360 -21.64 -7.03 -35.58
CA LEU A 360 -22.20 -7.19 -34.22
C LEU A 360 -22.99 -8.47 -34.06
N MET A 361 -23.69 -8.97 -35.11
CA MET A 361 -24.33 -10.29 -35.06
C MET A 361 -23.33 -11.42 -34.87
N ALA A 362 -22.21 -11.38 -35.59
CA ALA A 362 -21.15 -12.38 -35.47
C ALA A 362 -20.48 -12.35 -34.08
N VAL A 363 -20.22 -11.16 -33.56
CA VAL A 363 -19.65 -10.95 -32.20
C VAL A 363 -20.64 -11.41 -31.14
N ASN A 364 -21.93 -11.07 -31.25
CA ASN A 364 -22.96 -11.49 -30.30
C ASN A 364 -23.02 -13.02 -30.21
N HIS A 365 -22.98 -13.72 -31.35
CA HIS A 365 -22.98 -15.18 -31.37
C HIS A 365 -21.78 -15.80 -30.65
N GLN A 366 -20.61 -15.14 -30.68
CA GLN A 366 -19.40 -15.63 -29.98
C GLN A 366 -19.44 -15.32 -28.49
N LEU A 367 -20.00 -14.16 -28.08
CA LEU A 367 -20.07 -13.73 -26.68
C LEU A 367 -21.19 -14.42 -25.89
N GLU A 368 -22.32 -14.73 -26.53
CA GLU A 368 -23.49 -15.35 -25.87
C GLU A 368 -23.22 -16.71 -25.21
N ASN A 369 -22.17 -17.41 -25.66
CA ASN A 369 -21.76 -18.71 -25.13
C ASN A 369 -20.92 -18.61 -23.85
N ASP A 370 -20.61 -17.41 -23.39
CA ASP A 370 -19.86 -17.22 -22.14
C ASP A 370 -20.67 -17.63 -20.92
N LYS A 371 -20.02 -18.35 -20.01
CA LYS A 371 -20.62 -18.75 -18.72
C LYS A 371 -20.95 -17.56 -17.82
N TYR A 372 -20.19 -16.47 -17.97
CA TYR A 372 -20.42 -15.22 -17.26
C TYR A 372 -21.36 -14.35 -18.08
N LYS A 373 -22.56 -14.09 -17.54
CA LYS A 373 -23.58 -13.25 -18.20
C LYS A 373 -23.19 -11.78 -18.09
N MET A 374 -22.24 -11.37 -18.91
CA MET A 374 -21.86 -9.96 -19.07
C MET A 374 -22.37 -9.48 -20.44
N PHE A 375 -22.71 -8.22 -20.51
CA PHE A 375 -23.16 -7.55 -21.72
C PHE A 375 -22.47 -6.19 -21.86
N LEU A 376 -22.59 -5.59 -23.02
CA LEU A 376 -22.07 -4.25 -23.27
C LEU A 376 -22.99 -3.45 -24.18
N THR A 377 -22.92 -2.12 -24.02
CA THR A 377 -23.43 -1.20 -25.02
C THR A 377 -22.32 -0.90 -26.02
N VAL A 378 -22.64 -0.74 -27.31
CA VAL A 378 -21.65 -0.43 -28.32
C VAL A 378 -22.24 0.39 -29.46
N PHE A 379 -21.51 1.42 -29.89
CA PHE A 379 -21.67 2.06 -31.18
C PHE A 379 -20.51 1.64 -32.08
N LEU A 380 -20.80 1.04 -33.21
CA LEU A 380 -19.83 0.65 -34.24
C LEU A 380 -20.16 1.37 -35.55
N GLY A 381 -19.19 2.14 -36.07
CA GLY A 381 -19.27 2.80 -37.37
C GLY A 381 -18.18 2.32 -38.32
N VAL A 382 -18.49 2.20 -39.60
CA VAL A 382 -17.55 1.99 -40.71
C VAL A 382 -17.76 3.12 -41.72
N LEU A 383 -16.76 3.96 -41.89
CA LEU A 383 -16.74 5.06 -42.82
C LEU A 383 -16.02 4.66 -44.10
N ASP A 384 -16.70 4.78 -45.25
CA ASP A 384 -16.09 4.67 -46.57
C ASP A 384 -15.48 6.06 -46.95
N LEU A 385 -14.15 6.06 -47.15
CA LEU A 385 -13.36 7.24 -47.47
C LEU A 385 -13.47 7.65 -48.96
N THR A 386 -14.15 6.86 -49.79
CA THR A 386 -14.32 7.13 -51.21
C THR A 386 -15.56 7.96 -51.51
N ASP A 387 -16.63 7.74 -50.72
CA ASP A 387 -17.91 8.42 -50.92
C ASP A 387 -18.46 9.15 -49.69
N GLY A 388 -17.79 8.99 -48.53
CA GLY A 388 -18.19 9.60 -47.26
C GLY A 388 -19.39 8.94 -46.59
N MET A 389 -19.74 7.70 -46.96
CA MET A 389 -20.83 6.97 -46.36
C MET A 389 -20.41 6.34 -45.03
N LEU A 390 -20.96 6.83 -43.93
CA LEU A 390 -20.86 6.22 -42.63
C LEU A 390 -22.00 5.19 -42.48
N SER A 391 -21.66 3.91 -42.50
CA SER A 391 -22.53 2.80 -42.05
C SER A 391 -22.33 2.59 -40.58
N PHE A 392 -23.38 2.48 -39.76
CA PHE A 392 -23.25 2.31 -38.31
C PHE A 392 -24.38 1.52 -37.69
N THR A 393 -24.09 0.92 -36.54
CA THR A 393 -25.04 0.19 -35.69
C THR A 393 -24.84 0.62 -34.25
N SER A 394 -25.92 0.86 -33.53
CA SER A 394 -25.91 1.10 -32.10
C SER A 394 -26.64 -0.02 -31.37
N ALA A 395 -25.95 -0.69 -30.47
CA ALA A 395 -26.47 -1.74 -29.64
C ALA A 395 -26.59 -1.23 -28.19
N GLY A 396 -27.69 -0.50 -27.92
CA GLY A 396 -27.99 0.05 -26.60
C GLY A 396 -27.10 1.20 -26.14
N HIS A 397 -26.23 1.75 -26.99
CA HIS A 397 -25.31 2.82 -26.62
C HIS A 397 -25.98 4.22 -26.66
N ASN A 398 -25.36 5.19 -25.98
CA ASN A 398 -25.82 6.56 -25.92
C ASN A 398 -25.92 7.19 -27.33
N TYR A 399 -26.89 8.07 -27.53
CA TYR A 399 -27.01 8.77 -28.80
C TYR A 399 -25.82 9.70 -29.02
N PRO A 400 -25.18 9.67 -30.21
CA PRO A 400 -24.10 10.59 -30.52
C PRO A 400 -24.59 12.04 -30.59
N LEU A 401 -23.65 12.99 -30.42
CA LEU A 401 -23.85 14.35 -30.84
C LEU A 401 -23.24 14.54 -32.23
N TYR A 402 -24.01 15.08 -33.16
CA TYR A 402 -23.60 15.34 -34.53
C TYR A 402 -23.66 16.85 -34.82
N LYS A 403 -22.64 17.35 -35.50
CA LYS A 403 -22.55 18.72 -35.98
C LYS A 403 -22.37 18.70 -37.47
N GLN A 404 -23.32 19.26 -38.20
CA GLN A 404 -23.17 19.55 -39.61
C GLN A 404 -22.21 20.74 -39.81
N ALA A 405 -21.50 20.77 -40.91
CA ALA A 405 -20.59 21.87 -41.25
C ALA A 405 -21.26 23.23 -41.10
N GLY A 406 -20.65 24.12 -40.29
CA GLY A 406 -21.21 25.47 -40.02
C GLY A 406 -22.42 25.50 -39.08
N GLY A 407 -22.89 24.35 -38.59
CA GLY A 407 -23.99 24.22 -37.63
C GLY A 407 -23.54 24.08 -36.18
N SER A 408 -24.47 23.66 -35.32
CA SER A 408 -24.26 23.35 -33.92
C SER A 408 -24.35 21.84 -33.69
N TYR A 409 -23.79 21.35 -32.56
CA TYR A 409 -23.98 19.98 -32.13
C TYR A 409 -25.43 19.75 -31.70
N GLU A 410 -26.04 18.73 -32.28
CA GLU A 410 -27.38 18.27 -31.95
C GLU A 410 -27.39 16.77 -31.63
N LEU A 411 -28.34 16.33 -30.84
CA LEU A 411 -28.50 14.92 -30.53
C LEU A 411 -28.86 14.14 -31.79
N PHE A 412 -28.04 13.21 -32.18
CA PHE A 412 -28.27 12.36 -33.34
C PHE A 412 -29.09 11.14 -32.95
N VAL A 413 -30.40 11.30 -32.95
CA VAL A 413 -31.34 10.23 -32.62
C VAL A 413 -31.33 9.18 -33.72
N ILE A 414 -30.91 7.98 -33.38
CA ILE A 414 -30.76 6.82 -34.26
C ILE A 414 -31.60 5.64 -33.76
N LYS A 415 -31.85 4.66 -34.63
CA LYS A 415 -32.44 3.42 -34.20
C LYS A 415 -31.41 2.68 -33.33
N ASN A 416 -31.78 2.42 -32.09
CA ASN A 416 -30.97 1.66 -31.14
C ASN A 416 -31.48 0.20 -31.10
N ASP A 417 -30.57 -0.75 -31.30
CA ASP A 417 -30.86 -2.17 -31.14
C ASP A 417 -30.56 -2.61 -29.69
N PHE A 418 -30.85 -3.87 -29.35
CA PHE A 418 -30.59 -4.36 -28.01
C PHE A 418 -29.09 -4.53 -27.72
N ILE A 419 -28.71 -4.44 -26.45
CA ILE A 419 -27.31 -4.53 -26.00
C ILE A 419 -26.62 -5.80 -26.49
N LEU A 420 -25.31 -5.71 -26.71
CA LEU A 420 -24.49 -6.82 -27.20
C LEU A 420 -24.24 -7.86 -26.08
N ALA A 421 -24.33 -9.15 -26.42
CA ALA A 421 -24.25 -10.29 -25.49
C ALA A 421 -25.39 -10.36 -24.44
N GLY A 422 -26.42 -9.52 -24.53
CA GLY A 422 -27.55 -9.55 -23.61
C GLY A 422 -28.55 -10.64 -23.90
N GLU A 423 -28.74 -11.00 -25.17
CA GLU A 423 -29.71 -12.00 -25.60
C GLU A 423 -29.24 -12.72 -26.88
N ARG A 424 -29.73 -13.97 -27.07
CA ARG A 424 -29.43 -14.77 -28.25
C ARG A 424 -30.24 -14.31 -29.46
N LYS A 425 -29.66 -14.48 -30.64
CA LYS A 425 -30.34 -14.29 -31.94
C LYS A 425 -30.88 -12.87 -32.15
N ILE A 426 -30.18 -11.86 -31.61
CA ILE A 426 -30.50 -10.45 -31.88
C ILE A 426 -30.14 -10.12 -33.32
N LYS A 427 -31.01 -9.36 -33.98
CA LYS A 427 -30.79 -8.82 -35.29
C LYS A 427 -30.38 -7.35 -35.16
N TYR A 428 -29.17 -7.05 -35.52
CA TYR A 428 -28.63 -5.67 -35.51
C TYR A 428 -28.85 -5.01 -36.87
N HIS A 429 -29.33 -3.76 -36.86
CA HIS A 429 -29.66 -3.03 -38.08
C HIS A 429 -28.55 -2.01 -38.39
N THR A 430 -28.14 -2.00 -39.66
CA THR A 430 -27.20 -0.99 -40.16
C THR A 430 -27.93 0.26 -40.63
N ASN A 431 -27.60 1.35 -40.01
CA ASN A 431 -28.00 2.70 -40.42
C ASN A 431 -26.93 3.30 -41.32
N ARG A 432 -27.28 4.33 -42.13
CA ARG A 432 -26.35 5.00 -43.03
C ARG A 432 -26.52 6.51 -42.96
N LYS A 433 -25.40 7.24 -42.99
CA LYS A 433 -25.35 8.71 -43.03
C LYS A 433 -24.19 9.14 -43.90
N LYS A 434 -24.46 9.96 -44.90
CA LYS A 434 -23.40 10.60 -45.66
C LYS A 434 -22.80 11.72 -44.83
N LEU A 435 -21.49 11.71 -44.65
CA LEU A 435 -20.72 12.76 -44.00
C LEU A 435 -20.06 13.64 -45.06
N GLU A 436 -20.09 14.96 -44.83
CA GLU A 436 -19.52 15.97 -45.70
C GLU A 436 -18.36 16.69 -45.00
N LYS A 437 -17.55 17.42 -45.80
CA LYS A 437 -16.44 18.20 -45.24
C LYS A 437 -16.93 19.19 -44.19
N GLY A 438 -16.30 19.13 -42.99
CA GLY A 438 -16.61 19.97 -41.84
C GLY A 438 -17.59 19.34 -40.86
N ASP A 439 -18.16 18.17 -41.17
CA ASP A 439 -19.01 17.45 -40.26
C ASP A 439 -18.19 16.86 -39.10
N GLU A 440 -18.79 16.86 -37.91
CA GLU A 440 -18.20 16.32 -36.71
C GLU A 440 -19.18 15.35 -36.01
N LEU A 441 -18.68 14.21 -35.54
CA LEU A 441 -19.41 13.22 -34.73
C LEU A 441 -18.75 13.09 -33.37
N PHE A 442 -19.51 13.19 -32.29
CA PHE A 442 -19.03 13.03 -30.92
C PHE A 442 -19.77 11.91 -30.25
N LEU A 443 -19.02 10.89 -29.84
CA LEU A 443 -19.47 9.69 -29.15
C LEU A 443 -18.98 9.74 -27.70
N TYR A 444 -19.77 9.22 -26.77
CA TYR A 444 -19.44 9.27 -25.33
C TYR A 444 -20.16 8.17 -24.55
N THR A 445 -19.58 7.77 -23.43
CA THR A 445 -20.20 6.83 -22.48
C THR A 445 -20.99 7.56 -21.41
N ASP A 446 -21.84 6.84 -20.70
CA ASP A 446 -22.77 7.40 -19.70
C ASP A 446 -22.06 7.99 -18.49
N GLY A 447 -20.81 7.59 -18.20
CA GLY A 447 -19.99 8.20 -17.14
C GLY A 447 -19.86 9.72 -17.23
N ILE A 448 -20.09 10.31 -18.41
CA ILE A 448 -20.19 11.78 -18.57
C ILE A 448 -21.55 12.28 -18.08
N THR A 449 -22.63 11.73 -18.64
CA THR A 449 -23.98 12.22 -18.40
C THR A 449 -24.51 11.86 -17.03
N GLU A 450 -24.03 10.75 -16.46
CA GLU A 450 -24.37 10.28 -15.12
C GLU A 450 -23.45 10.82 -14.02
N ALA A 451 -22.43 11.61 -14.37
CA ALA A 451 -21.59 12.31 -13.42
C ALA A 451 -22.45 13.17 -12.47
N LYS A 452 -22.21 13.07 -11.14
CA LYS A 452 -23.05 13.69 -10.10
C LYS A 452 -22.32 14.84 -9.41
N ASP A 453 -23.07 15.91 -9.15
CA ASP A 453 -22.61 16.96 -8.25
C ASP A 453 -22.70 16.55 -6.78
N SER A 454 -22.30 17.44 -5.88
CA SER A 454 -22.36 17.22 -4.42
C SER A 454 -23.78 17.05 -3.86
N LYS A 455 -24.83 17.33 -4.67
CA LYS A 455 -26.25 17.17 -4.31
C LYS A 455 -26.86 15.94 -4.98
N GLY A 456 -26.08 15.19 -5.77
CA GLY A 456 -26.55 14.01 -6.52
C GLY A 456 -27.27 14.34 -7.83
N VAL A 457 -27.18 15.59 -8.34
CA VAL A 457 -27.77 15.97 -9.63
C VAL A 457 -26.87 15.48 -10.75
N LEU A 458 -27.45 14.89 -11.80
CA LEU A 458 -26.71 14.41 -12.96
C LEU A 458 -26.22 15.56 -13.84
N PHE A 459 -25.07 15.38 -14.48
CA PHE A 459 -24.52 16.31 -15.47
C PHE A 459 -25.44 16.47 -16.68
N GLY A 460 -25.87 15.37 -17.25
CA GLY A 460 -26.89 15.26 -18.27
C GLY A 460 -26.43 15.66 -19.67
N GLU A 461 -27.12 15.13 -20.69
CA GLU A 461 -26.84 15.38 -22.12
C GLU A 461 -26.95 16.84 -22.51
N LYS A 462 -27.92 17.54 -21.92
CA LYS A 462 -28.15 18.97 -22.24
C LYS A 462 -26.90 19.81 -21.95
N LYS A 463 -26.31 19.61 -20.76
CA LYS A 463 -25.12 20.35 -20.33
C LYS A 463 -23.91 20.02 -21.20
N LEU A 464 -23.73 18.74 -21.55
CA LEU A 464 -22.70 18.30 -22.48
C LEU A 464 -22.83 19.00 -23.84
N LYS A 465 -24.04 19.01 -24.42
CA LYS A 465 -24.34 19.70 -25.66
C LYS A 465 -24.10 21.20 -25.57
N ASP A 466 -24.55 21.87 -24.50
CA ASP A 466 -24.38 23.30 -24.28
C ASP A 466 -22.90 23.68 -24.21
N ILE A 467 -22.03 22.82 -23.61
CA ILE A 467 -20.58 23.06 -23.57
C ILE A 467 -19.98 23.03 -24.98
N LEU A 468 -20.28 22.00 -25.75
CA LEU A 468 -19.75 21.86 -27.12
C LEU A 468 -20.22 22.98 -28.05
N ASN A 469 -21.37 23.59 -27.77
CA ASN A 469 -21.94 24.68 -28.54
C ASN A 469 -21.57 26.09 -28.03
N ARG A 470 -20.78 26.22 -26.97
CA ARG A 470 -20.32 27.55 -26.52
C ARG A 470 -19.50 28.26 -27.59
N GLU A 471 -19.66 29.56 -27.66
CA GLU A 471 -18.91 30.43 -28.57
C GLU A 471 -17.39 30.23 -28.36
N GLY A 472 -16.66 30.07 -29.45
CA GLY A 472 -15.22 29.80 -29.47
C GLY A 472 -14.82 28.35 -29.27
N ILE A 473 -15.60 27.48 -28.57
CA ILE A 473 -15.26 26.08 -28.40
C ILE A 473 -15.44 25.27 -29.68
N GLN A 474 -16.42 25.64 -30.49
CA GLN A 474 -16.70 24.94 -31.75
C GLN A 474 -15.50 24.96 -32.72
N GLU A 475 -14.64 25.97 -32.65
CA GLU A 475 -13.45 26.12 -33.50
C GLU A 475 -12.20 25.41 -32.92
N PHE A 476 -12.27 24.95 -31.68
CA PHE A 476 -11.13 24.28 -31.07
C PHE A 476 -10.82 22.95 -31.77
N PRO A 477 -9.53 22.54 -31.78
CA PRO A 477 -9.17 21.17 -32.11
C PRO A 477 -9.91 20.16 -31.21
N MET A 478 -10.13 18.93 -31.69
CA MET A 478 -10.89 17.90 -30.96
C MET A 478 -10.29 17.62 -29.56
N SER A 479 -8.98 17.55 -29.45
CA SER A 479 -8.30 17.39 -28.15
C SER A 479 -8.68 18.49 -27.16
N LYS A 480 -8.65 19.77 -27.58
CA LYS A 480 -9.05 20.89 -26.70
C LYS A 480 -10.53 20.88 -26.33
N LYS A 481 -11.41 20.41 -27.22
CA LYS A 481 -12.84 20.25 -26.89
C LYS A 481 -13.00 19.22 -25.77
N ILE A 482 -12.30 18.12 -25.87
CA ILE A 482 -12.29 17.04 -24.84
C ILE A 482 -11.70 17.56 -23.52
N ASP A 483 -10.60 18.31 -23.54
CA ASP A 483 -10.03 18.94 -22.34
C ASP A 483 -11.01 19.85 -21.62
N VAL A 484 -11.80 20.66 -22.38
CA VAL A 484 -12.82 21.52 -21.80
C VAL A 484 -13.91 20.69 -21.12
N ILE A 485 -14.42 19.66 -21.80
CA ILE A 485 -15.44 18.77 -21.22
C ILE A 485 -14.93 18.12 -19.94
N GLN A 486 -13.72 17.59 -19.97
CA GLN A 486 -13.08 16.96 -18.82
C GLN A 486 -12.94 17.92 -17.62
N LYS A 487 -12.53 19.15 -17.89
CA LYS A 487 -12.42 20.19 -16.86
C LYS A 487 -13.78 20.49 -16.23
N GLU A 488 -14.82 20.69 -17.05
CA GLU A 488 -16.18 20.94 -16.60
C GLU A 488 -16.75 19.79 -15.75
N ILE A 489 -16.48 18.54 -16.14
CA ILE A 489 -16.88 17.36 -15.35
C ILE A 489 -16.14 17.32 -14.02
N ASN A 490 -14.83 17.52 -14.01
CA ASN A 490 -14.02 17.53 -12.77
C ASN A 490 -14.48 18.63 -11.80
N GLU A 491 -14.79 19.83 -12.30
CA GLU A 491 -15.34 20.93 -11.50
C GLU A 491 -16.74 20.58 -10.96
N TYR A 492 -17.59 19.99 -11.79
CA TYR A 492 -18.94 19.58 -11.41
C TYR A 492 -18.96 18.52 -10.33
N THR A 493 -18.13 17.50 -10.45
CA THR A 493 -18.03 16.37 -9.53
C THR A 493 -17.09 16.63 -8.33
N ARG A 494 -16.41 17.77 -8.28
CA ARG A 494 -15.35 18.08 -7.32
C ARG A 494 -14.22 17.04 -7.34
N ASN A 495 -13.83 16.59 -8.52
CA ASN A 495 -12.85 15.55 -8.76
C ASN A 495 -13.23 14.14 -8.22
N GLN A 496 -14.51 13.89 -7.96
CA GLN A 496 -15.00 12.54 -7.63
C GLN A 496 -15.51 11.88 -8.91
N GLN A 497 -14.86 10.79 -9.29
CA GLN A 497 -15.26 10.00 -10.45
C GLN A 497 -15.91 8.71 -9.98
N TYR A 498 -17.09 8.39 -10.50
CA TYR A 498 -17.89 7.21 -10.10
C TYR A 498 -17.97 6.17 -11.22
N ASP A 499 -17.73 6.56 -12.47
CA ASP A 499 -17.72 5.69 -13.62
C ASP A 499 -16.62 6.03 -14.61
N ASP A 500 -16.34 5.11 -15.53
CA ASP A 500 -15.39 5.32 -16.60
C ASP A 500 -15.89 6.46 -17.51
N ILE A 501 -15.01 7.30 -17.99
CA ILE A 501 -15.32 8.43 -18.88
C ILE A 501 -14.62 8.18 -20.20
N THR A 502 -15.39 7.93 -21.26
CA THR A 502 -14.84 7.69 -22.58
C THR A 502 -15.47 8.62 -23.60
N MET A 503 -14.65 9.21 -24.47
CA MET A 503 -15.03 10.13 -25.54
C MET A 503 -14.32 9.77 -26.82
N LEU A 504 -15.04 9.82 -27.94
CA LEU A 504 -14.47 9.59 -29.27
C LEU A 504 -15.04 10.62 -30.24
N MET A 505 -14.17 11.36 -30.90
CA MET A 505 -14.55 12.37 -31.90
C MET A 505 -14.04 12.00 -33.29
N LEU A 506 -14.87 12.24 -34.30
CA LEU A 506 -14.50 12.16 -35.70
C LEU A 506 -14.81 13.48 -36.37
N LYS A 507 -13.91 13.97 -37.24
CA LYS A 507 -14.07 15.16 -38.07
C LYS A 507 -13.66 14.89 -39.50
N VAL A 508 -14.51 15.31 -40.46
CA VAL A 508 -14.19 15.23 -41.88
C VAL A 508 -13.47 16.53 -42.29
N LYS A 509 -12.20 16.41 -42.70
CA LYS A 509 -11.34 17.59 -43.07
C LYS A 509 -11.43 17.98 -44.54
N GLU A 510 -11.53 16.98 -45.42
CA GLU A 510 -11.56 17.17 -46.85
C GLU A 510 -12.78 16.46 -47.47
N SER A 511 -13.14 16.84 -48.70
CA SER A 511 -14.22 16.15 -49.41
C SER A 511 -13.90 14.68 -49.59
N LEU A 512 -14.86 13.83 -49.25
CA LEU A 512 -14.81 12.36 -49.36
C LEU A 512 -15.41 11.91 -50.72
N ALA A 513 -15.34 12.78 -51.75
CA ALA A 513 -15.83 12.48 -53.11
C ALA A 513 -14.67 12.41 -54.09
#